data_41fc419d81ded8f1e79c107c5748195e
#
_entry.id   41fc419d81ded8f1e79c107c5748195e
#
_cell.length_a   1.000
_cell.length_b   1.000
_cell.length_c   1.000
_cell.angle_alpha   90.00
_cell.angle_beta   90.00
_cell.angle_gamma   90.00
#
_symmetry.space_group_name_H-M   'P 1'
#
loop_
_entity.id
_entity.type
_entity.pdbx_description
1 polymer ?
#
loop_
_entity_poly.entity_id
_entity_poly.type
_entity_poly.pdbx_seq_one_letter_code
_entity_poly.pdbx_strand_id
1 'polypeptide(L)'
;MAATSGVSSSESSGANKRRFADITNLEINEIVKKNDATNTRKSTEQALRLLTKYLLEKNMSVSLETVTPQELDSILCKFYAEARTEGRTLYKKSSLQAFRHGLCRYFTDYREINIMKDNDFRESNRVYSAVCKDLKRQGFGGIDHHPPIEKADLVKMYQNFDFTNLKHLQWKVFCDIMLYFGRRGRENLREMKRSDFACTTDSDGLRYVYICKDELTKNHQDDPNTASGRMYEIKGIKFPKINFFLSFIMSFSKR
;
A
#
# COMPACT_ATOMS: atom_id res chain seq x y z
N MET A 1 -24.68 -57.60 -52.39
CA MET A 1 -25.26 -56.38 -51.81
C MET A 1 -24.16 -55.64 -51.07
N ALA A 2 -23.67 -54.58 -51.61
CA ALA A 2 -22.54 -53.82 -51.09
C ALA A 2 -23.06 -52.70 -50.17
N ALA A 3 -22.51 -52.65 -48.96
CA ALA A 3 -22.75 -51.55 -48.01
C ALA A 3 -21.57 -50.59 -48.09
N THR A 4 -21.81 -49.38 -48.56
CA THR A 4 -20.86 -48.28 -48.64
C THR A 4 -20.79 -47.57 -47.28
N SER A 5 -19.62 -47.60 -46.66
CA SER A 5 -19.30 -46.83 -45.44
C SER A 5 -18.90 -45.41 -45.86
N GLY A 6 -19.71 -44.42 -45.46
CA GLY A 6 -19.37 -43.01 -45.62
C GLY A 6 -18.40 -42.57 -44.50
N VAL A 7 -17.22 -42.13 -44.92
CA VAL A 7 -16.25 -41.48 -44.03
C VAL A 7 -16.63 -39.99 -43.95
N SER A 8 -17.11 -39.57 -42.80
CA SER A 8 -17.28 -38.13 -42.52
C SER A 8 -15.96 -37.53 -42.04
N SER A 9 -15.34 -36.76 -42.92
CA SER A 9 -14.20 -35.89 -42.59
C SER A 9 -14.67 -34.73 -41.71
N SER A 10 -14.30 -34.77 -40.44
CA SER A 10 -14.44 -33.62 -39.53
C SER A 10 -13.37 -32.57 -39.88
N GLU A 11 -13.77 -31.53 -40.56
CA GLU A 11 -12.94 -30.32 -40.69
C GLU A 11 -12.80 -29.65 -39.33
N SER A 12 -11.63 -29.76 -38.75
CA SER A 12 -11.25 -28.94 -37.59
C SER A 12 -10.95 -27.52 -38.09
N SER A 13 -11.92 -26.63 -37.97
CA SER A 13 -11.72 -25.20 -38.14
C SER A 13 -10.71 -24.69 -37.14
N GLY A 14 -9.45 -24.49 -37.54
CA GLY A 14 -8.42 -23.78 -36.76
C GLY A 14 -8.85 -22.35 -36.58
N ALA A 15 -9.52 -22.06 -35.45
CA ALA A 15 -9.78 -20.70 -34.99
C ALA A 15 -8.44 -19.99 -34.87
N ASN A 16 -8.17 -19.08 -35.78
CA ASN A 16 -6.99 -18.23 -35.80
C ASN A 16 -6.99 -17.44 -34.48
N LYS A 17 -6.21 -17.91 -33.47
CA LYS A 17 -6.12 -17.26 -32.16
C LYS A 17 -5.51 -15.88 -32.39
N ARG A 18 -6.34 -14.84 -32.36
CA ARG A 18 -5.90 -13.45 -32.44
C ARG A 18 -4.89 -13.19 -31.33
N ARG A 19 -3.73 -12.64 -31.70
CA ARG A 19 -2.67 -12.27 -30.76
C ARG A 19 -3.08 -11.11 -29.83
N PHE A 20 -3.99 -10.28 -30.32
CA PHE A 20 -4.46 -9.08 -29.61
C PHE A 20 -5.93 -9.24 -29.24
N ALA A 21 -6.26 -8.92 -28.01
CA ALA A 21 -7.64 -8.89 -27.52
C ALA A 21 -8.30 -7.54 -27.91
N ASP A 22 -9.59 -7.58 -28.22
CA ASP A 22 -10.39 -6.37 -28.40
C ASP A 22 -10.84 -5.90 -27.01
N ILE A 23 -10.24 -4.82 -26.50
CA ILE A 23 -10.52 -4.25 -25.18
C ILE A 23 -11.20 -2.90 -25.36
N THR A 24 -12.29 -2.68 -24.65
CA THR A 24 -13.03 -1.43 -24.66
C THR A 24 -12.36 -0.38 -23.75
N ASN A 25 -12.64 0.91 -24.00
CA ASN A 25 -12.17 2.00 -23.13
C ASN A 25 -12.66 1.84 -21.67
N LEU A 26 -13.82 1.24 -21.45
CA LEU A 26 -14.32 0.94 -20.10
C LEU A 26 -13.44 -0.08 -19.39
N GLU A 27 -13.04 -1.16 -20.08
CA GLU A 27 -12.13 -2.17 -19.52
C GLU A 27 -10.74 -1.60 -19.26
N ILE A 28 -10.24 -0.74 -20.12
CA ILE A 28 -8.97 -0.01 -19.90
C ILE A 28 -9.06 0.84 -18.62
N ASN A 29 -10.13 1.60 -18.47
CA ASN A 29 -10.37 2.40 -17.28
C ASN A 29 -10.49 1.55 -15.99
N GLU A 30 -11.08 0.35 -16.08
CA GLU A 30 -11.12 -0.59 -14.95
C GLU A 30 -9.73 -1.12 -14.59
N ILE A 31 -8.88 -1.41 -15.57
CA ILE A 31 -7.50 -1.83 -15.33
C ILE A 31 -6.74 -0.72 -14.58
N VAL A 32 -6.86 0.53 -15.04
CA VAL A 32 -6.25 1.69 -14.38
C VAL A 32 -6.77 1.84 -12.95
N LYS A 33 -8.10 1.78 -12.74
CA LYS A 33 -8.71 1.87 -11.41
C LYS A 33 -8.32 0.74 -10.46
N LYS A 34 -8.09 -0.47 -10.97
CA LYS A 34 -7.62 -1.62 -10.15
C LYS A 34 -6.19 -1.44 -9.68
N ASN A 35 -5.38 -0.67 -10.40
CA ASN A 35 -4.00 -0.36 -10.01
C ASN A 35 -3.93 0.62 -8.83
N ASP A 36 -4.98 1.42 -8.60
CA ASP A 36 -5.05 2.32 -7.45
C ASP A 36 -5.19 1.55 -6.14
N ALA A 37 -4.21 1.71 -5.26
CA ALA A 37 -4.27 1.12 -3.93
C ALA A 37 -5.54 1.59 -3.19
N THR A 38 -6.28 0.67 -2.60
CA THR A 38 -7.54 0.93 -1.86
C THR A 38 -7.39 2.09 -0.85
N ASN A 39 -6.24 2.20 -0.19
CA ASN A 39 -5.97 3.27 0.76
C ASN A 39 -5.78 4.63 0.08
N THR A 40 -5.23 4.67 -1.12
CA THR A 40 -5.10 5.91 -1.92
C THR A 40 -6.47 6.43 -2.29
N ARG A 41 -7.36 5.56 -2.77
CA ARG A 41 -8.75 5.93 -3.08
C ARG A 41 -9.49 6.45 -1.84
N LYS A 42 -9.43 5.73 -0.71
CA LYS A 42 -10.04 6.19 0.55
C LYS A 42 -9.52 7.55 1.01
N SER A 43 -8.21 7.80 0.87
CA SER A 43 -7.60 9.08 1.21
C SER A 43 -8.07 10.22 0.29
N THR A 44 -8.25 9.95 -0.99
CA THR A 44 -8.80 10.90 -1.97
C THR A 44 -10.26 11.24 -1.65
N GLU A 45 -11.09 10.22 -1.39
CA GLU A 45 -12.49 10.39 -0.99
C GLU A 45 -12.64 11.16 0.34
N GLN A 46 -11.75 10.93 1.29
CA GLN A 46 -11.76 11.66 2.57
C GLN A 46 -11.43 13.14 2.36
N ALA A 47 -10.44 13.45 1.53
CA ALA A 47 -10.07 14.83 1.21
C ALA A 47 -11.22 15.56 0.50
N LEU A 48 -11.87 14.90 -0.45
CA LEU A 48 -13.02 15.44 -1.18
C LEU A 48 -14.21 15.70 -0.24
N ARG A 49 -14.55 14.73 0.61
CA ARG A 49 -15.62 14.89 1.62
C ARG A 49 -15.36 16.08 2.54
N LEU A 50 -14.11 16.29 2.96
CA LEU A 50 -13.75 17.42 3.83
C LEU A 50 -13.94 18.75 3.10
N LEU A 51 -13.50 18.88 1.84
CA LEU A 51 -13.70 20.10 1.05
C LEU A 51 -15.20 20.36 0.78
N THR A 52 -15.96 19.33 0.44
CA THR A 52 -17.43 19.45 0.24
C THR A 52 -18.13 19.91 1.54
N LYS A 53 -17.75 19.33 2.69
CA LYS A 53 -18.29 19.76 3.98
C LYS A 53 -17.96 21.22 4.27
N TYR A 54 -16.73 21.65 3.97
CA TYR A 54 -16.32 23.06 4.11
C TYR A 54 -17.17 24.00 3.24
N LEU A 55 -17.40 23.67 1.97
CA LEU A 55 -18.23 24.46 1.07
C LEU A 55 -19.68 24.59 1.59
N LEU A 56 -20.24 23.51 2.09
CA LEU A 56 -21.58 23.51 2.71
C LEU A 56 -21.66 24.39 3.96
N GLU A 57 -20.68 24.27 4.87
CA GLU A 57 -20.63 25.10 6.10
C GLU A 57 -20.45 26.61 5.78
N LYS A 58 -19.82 26.93 4.66
CA LYS A 58 -19.64 28.33 4.19
C LYS A 58 -20.77 28.83 3.30
N ASN A 59 -21.83 28.03 3.10
CA ASN A 59 -22.95 28.35 2.18
C ASN A 59 -22.49 28.69 0.76
N MET A 60 -21.43 28.01 0.28
CA MET A 60 -20.88 28.19 -1.06
C MET A 60 -21.53 27.20 -2.01
N SER A 61 -22.40 27.67 -2.90
CA SER A 61 -23.05 26.87 -3.95
C SER A 61 -22.12 26.68 -5.15
N VAL A 62 -21.03 25.93 -4.97
CA VAL A 62 -20.01 25.69 -6.02
C VAL A 62 -19.97 24.22 -6.35
N SER A 63 -20.04 23.88 -7.65
CA SER A 63 -19.80 22.53 -8.13
C SER A 63 -18.30 22.34 -8.38
N LEU A 64 -17.70 21.33 -7.71
CA LEU A 64 -16.29 21.00 -7.90
C LEU A 64 -15.97 20.47 -9.31
N GLU A 65 -17.00 20.06 -10.06
CA GLU A 65 -16.86 19.56 -11.42
C GLU A 65 -16.69 20.71 -12.44
N THR A 66 -17.26 21.88 -12.16
CA THR A 66 -17.34 23.00 -13.11
C THR A 66 -16.66 24.28 -12.65
N VAL A 67 -16.25 24.37 -11.38
CA VAL A 67 -15.59 25.55 -10.80
C VAL A 67 -14.34 25.96 -11.61
N THR A 68 -14.18 27.25 -11.86
CA THR A 68 -13.00 27.75 -12.58
C THR A 68 -11.72 27.57 -11.76
N PRO A 69 -10.54 27.44 -12.39
CA PRO A 69 -9.27 27.34 -11.66
C PRO A 69 -9.04 28.50 -10.68
N GLN A 70 -9.37 29.72 -11.07
CA GLN A 70 -9.19 30.93 -10.27
C GLN A 70 -10.11 30.96 -9.05
N GLU A 71 -11.35 30.52 -9.22
CA GLU A 71 -12.31 30.40 -8.11
C GLU A 71 -11.89 29.26 -7.16
N LEU A 72 -11.44 28.13 -7.72
CA LEU A 72 -10.91 27.02 -6.93
C LEU A 72 -9.68 27.42 -6.11
N ASP A 73 -8.74 28.19 -6.68
CA ASP A 73 -7.58 28.75 -5.97
C ASP A 73 -8.03 29.59 -4.78
N SER A 74 -9.00 30.48 -4.97
CA SER A 74 -9.56 31.32 -3.90
C SER A 74 -10.23 30.49 -2.79
N ILE A 75 -10.95 29.43 -3.15
CA ILE A 75 -11.55 28.48 -2.22
C ILE A 75 -10.47 27.76 -1.42
N LEU A 76 -9.45 27.24 -2.10
CA LEU A 76 -8.36 26.51 -1.46
C LEU A 76 -7.53 27.39 -0.51
N CYS A 77 -7.32 28.67 -0.82
CA CYS A 77 -6.69 29.63 0.09
C CYS A 77 -7.41 29.66 1.45
N LYS A 78 -8.72 29.84 1.43
CA LYS A 78 -9.54 29.90 2.64
C LYS A 78 -9.60 28.54 3.33
N PHE A 79 -9.83 27.47 2.56
CA PHE A 79 -9.89 26.11 3.07
C PHE A 79 -8.62 25.72 3.87
N TYR A 80 -7.42 25.98 3.33
CA TYR A 80 -6.17 25.63 4.04
C TYR A 80 -5.98 26.44 5.33
N ALA A 81 -6.43 27.67 5.37
CA ALA A 81 -6.33 28.53 6.55
C ALA A 81 -7.38 28.20 7.62
N GLU A 82 -8.59 27.83 7.21
CA GLU A 82 -9.74 27.67 8.08
C GLU A 82 -10.02 26.22 8.51
N ALA A 83 -9.47 25.22 7.82
CA ALA A 83 -9.75 23.81 8.12
C ALA A 83 -9.41 23.43 9.57
N ARG A 84 -10.37 22.83 10.26
CA ARG A 84 -10.25 22.35 11.65
C ARG A 84 -10.76 20.92 11.76
N THR A 85 -10.32 20.22 12.79
CA THR A 85 -10.86 18.91 13.17
C THR A 85 -12.31 19.06 13.66
N GLU A 86 -13.03 17.97 13.85
CA GLU A 86 -14.36 17.97 14.46
C GLU A 86 -14.36 18.58 15.87
N GLY A 87 -13.26 18.40 16.62
CA GLY A 87 -13.03 19.06 17.91
C GLY A 87 -12.59 20.53 17.81
N ARG A 88 -12.71 21.18 16.64
CA ARG A 88 -12.32 22.58 16.36
C ARG A 88 -10.85 22.89 16.63
N THR A 89 -9.99 21.90 16.68
CA THR A 89 -8.54 22.04 16.82
C THR A 89 -7.86 22.10 15.45
N LEU A 90 -6.62 22.54 15.41
CA LEU A 90 -5.81 22.54 14.18
C LEU A 90 -5.49 21.12 13.74
N TYR A 91 -5.47 20.90 12.44
CA TYR A 91 -4.94 19.65 11.89
C TYR A 91 -3.42 19.59 12.05
N LYS A 92 -2.87 18.37 12.27
CA LYS A 92 -1.43 18.15 12.10
C LYS A 92 -1.03 18.46 10.64
N LYS A 93 0.19 18.97 10.45
CA LYS A 93 0.72 19.26 9.10
C LYS A 93 0.60 18.07 8.15
N SER A 94 0.89 16.84 8.65
CA SER A 94 0.78 15.61 7.84
C SER A 94 -0.64 15.34 7.34
N SER A 95 -1.66 15.63 8.15
CA SER A 95 -3.06 15.49 7.76
C SER A 95 -3.45 16.50 6.67
N LEU A 96 -3.07 17.77 6.85
CA LEU A 96 -3.32 18.81 5.85
C LEU A 96 -2.61 18.48 4.51
N GLN A 97 -1.41 17.94 4.59
CA GLN A 97 -0.68 17.47 3.42
C GLN A 97 -1.39 16.30 2.72
N ALA A 98 -1.92 15.34 3.48
CA ALA A 98 -2.69 14.22 2.93
C ALA A 98 -3.95 14.69 2.21
N PHE A 99 -4.68 15.67 2.76
CA PHE A 99 -5.83 16.27 2.11
C PHE A 99 -5.45 16.97 0.80
N ARG A 100 -4.38 17.78 0.81
CA ARG A 100 -3.89 18.44 -0.40
C ARG A 100 -3.52 17.46 -1.51
N HIS A 101 -2.82 16.36 -1.18
CA HIS A 101 -2.51 15.32 -2.14
C HIS A 101 -3.77 14.58 -2.64
N GLY A 102 -4.74 14.35 -1.77
CA GLY A 102 -6.03 13.75 -2.15
C GLY A 102 -6.80 14.63 -3.12
N LEU A 103 -6.92 15.93 -2.84
CA LEU A 103 -7.56 16.89 -3.74
C LEU A 103 -6.81 17.00 -5.07
N CYS A 104 -5.47 17.05 -5.04
CA CYS A 104 -4.67 17.10 -6.26
C CYS A 104 -4.95 15.90 -7.17
N ARG A 105 -4.97 14.69 -6.63
CA ARG A 105 -5.33 13.48 -7.42
C ARG A 105 -6.72 13.61 -8.03
N TYR A 106 -7.73 13.99 -7.22
CA TYR A 106 -9.09 14.15 -7.73
C TYR A 106 -9.15 15.12 -8.91
N PHE A 107 -8.59 16.33 -8.77
CA PHE A 107 -8.65 17.32 -9.83
C PHE A 107 -7.79 16.96 -11.04
N THR A 108 -6.67 16.27 -10.85
CA THR A 108 -5.84 15.77 -11.97
C THR A 108 -6.57 14.68 -12.74
N ASP A 109 -7.19 13.71 -12.04
CA ASP A 109 -7.83 12.55 -12.67
C ASP A 109 -9.13 12.91 -13.39
N TYR A 110 -9.91 13.86 -12.84
CA TYR A 110 -11.24 14.21 -13.38
C TYR A 110 -11.27 15.48 -14.22
N ARG A 111 -10.26 16.35 -14.09
CA ARG A 111 -10.28 17.68 -14.73
C ARG A 111 -8.95 18.08 -15.37
N GLU A 112 -7.95 17.24 -15.33
CA GLU A 112 -6.59 17.52 -15.81
C GLU A 112 -5.96 18.78 -15.16
N ILE A 113 -6.42 19.15 -13.95
CA ILE A 113 -5.95 20.32 -13.19
C ILE A 113 -5.00 19.85 -12.09
N ASN A 114 -3.78 20.38 -12.07
CA ASN A 114 -2.81 20.12 -11.02
C ASN A 114 -2.72 21.29 -10.02
N ILE A 115 -3.52 21.24 -8.95
CA ILE A 115 -3.56 22.30 -7.92
C ILE A 115 -2.22 22.55 -7.22
N MET A 116 -1.21 21.70 -7.42
CA MET A 116 0.11 21.85 -6.82
C MET A 116 1.14 22.46 -7.75
N LYS A 117 0.93 22.36 -9.08
CA LYS A 117 1.93 22.73 -10.08
C LYS A 117 1.46 23.85 -11.03
N ASP A 118 0.17 23.91 -11.32
CA ASP A 118 -0.34 24.87 -12.29
C ASP A 118 -0.28 26.29 -11.75
N ASN A 119 0.02 27.25 -12.62
CA ASN A 119 0.23 28.64 -12.25
C ASN A 119 -1.02 29.31 -11.64
N ASP A 120 -2.20 28.85 -12.01
CA ASP A 120 -3.48 29.33 -11.48
C ASP A 120 -3.60 29.16 -9.96
N PHE A 121 -2.85 28.23 -9.36
CA PHE A 121 -2.90 27.90 -7.93
C PHE A 121 -1.74 28.50 -7.12
N ARG A 122 -1.13 29.56 -7.61
CA ARG A 122 0.02 30.19 -6.96
C ARG A 122 -0.31 30.72 -5.56
N GLU A 123 -1.47 31.35 -5.39
CA GLU A 123 -1.84 31.93 -4.10
C GLU A 123 -2.22 30.86 -3.08
N SER A 124 -3.00 29.86 -3.43
CA SER A 124 -3.33 28.76 -2.52
C SER A 124 -2.09 27.96 -2.10
N ASN A 125 -1.12 27.79 -3.00
CA ASN A 125 0.16 27.16 -2.69
C ASN A 125 1.00 28.01 -1.71
N ARG A 126 0.96 29.32 -1.85
CA ARG A 126 1.62 30.27 -0.92
C ARG A 126 0.97 30.23 0.46
N VAL A 127 -0.36 30.28 0.52
CA VAL A 127 -1.14 30.18 1.77
C VAL A 127 -0.88 28.83 2.45
N TYR A 128 -0.97 27.73 1.72
CA TYR A 128 -0.66 26.39 2.25
C TYR A 128 0.73 26.33 2.88
N SER A 129 1.74 26.88 2.21
CA SER A 129 3.12 26.90 2.72
C SER A 129 3.23 27.72 4.01
N ALA A 130 2.55 28.87 4.08
CA ALA A 130 2.50 29.70 5.28
C ALA A 130 1.81 28.99 6.45
N VAL A 131 0.66 28.37 6.22
CA VAL A 131 -0.08 27.56 7.21
C VAL A 131 0.79 26.40 7.71
N CYS A 132 1.49 25.68 6.83
CA CYS A 132 2.39 24.60 7.24
C CYS A 132 3.55 25.07 8.12
N LYS A 133 4.10 26.28 7.87
CA LYS A 133 5.13 26.88 8.72
C LYS A 133 4.57 27.26 10.08
N ASP A 134 3.38 27.82 10.10
CA ASP A 134 2.70 28.20 11.34
C ASP A 134 2.34 26.98 12.20
N LEU A 135 1.77 25.93 11.59
CA LEU A 135 1.53 24.65 12.27
C LEU A 135 2.80 24.08 12.92
N LYS A 136 3.96 24.19 12.26
CA LYS A 136 5.24 23.78 12.84
C LYS A 136 5.60 24.60 14.07
N ARG A 137 5.41 25.94 14.03
CA ARG A 137 5.69 26.84 15.15
C ARG A 137 4.79 26.54 16.37
N GLN A 138 3.55 26.15 16.10
CA GLN A 138 2.57 25.78 17.14
C GLN A 138 2.69 24.33 17.63
N GLY A 139 3.69 23.56 17.18
CA GLY A 139 3.90 22.18 17.62
C GLY A 139 3.11 21.11 16.85
N PHE A 140 2.27 21.48 15.89
CA PHE A 140 1.48 20.56 15.06
C PHE A 140 2.25 19.99 13.86
N GLY A 141 3.54 20.32 13.74
CA GLY A 141 4.41 19.86 12.64
C GLY A 141 5.30 18.69 13.00
N GLY A 142 5.31 18.24 14.24
CA GLY A 142 6.15 17.16 14.74
C GLY A 142 5.75 15.80 14.15
N ILE A 143 6.75 14.96 13.93
CA ILE A 143 6.58 13.54 13.67
C ILE A 143 6.99 12.84 14.98
N ASP A 144 6.07 12.08 15.56
CA ASP A 144 6.38 11.24 16.70
C ASP A 144 7.21 10.05 16.18
N HIS A 145 8.52 10.09 16.38
CA HIS A 145 9.41 8.97 16.07
C HIS A 145 9.37 7.98 17.23
N HIS A 146 9.00 6.74 16.92
CA HIS A 146 9.21 5.66 17.88
C HIS A 146 10.71 5.36 17.95
N PRO A 147 11.28 5.14 19.15
CA PRO A 147 12.69 4.76 19.28
C PRO A 147 12.92 3.42 18.59
N PRO A 148 14.11 3.19 18.00
CA PRO A 148 14.46 1.89 17.46
C PRO A 148 14.46 0.84 18.56
N ILE A 149 14.14 -0.41 18.21
CA ILE A 149 14.24 -1.53 19.13
C ILE A 149 15.73 -1.86 19.28
N GLU A 150 16.26 -1.68 20.48
CA GLU A 150 17.65 -1.98 20.78
C GLU A 150 17.92 -3.49 20.82
N LYS A 151 19.18 -3.89 20.55
CA LYS A 151 19.57 -5.32 20.59
C LYS A 151 19.24 -5.99 21.92
N ALA A 152 19.40 -5.27 23.03
CA ALA A 152 19.06 -5.75 24.36
C ALA A 152 17.56 -6.02 24.54
N ASP A 153 16.71 -5.19 23.94
CA ASP A 153 15.24 -5.38 24.00
C ASP A 153 14.79 -6.54 23.12
N LEU A 154 15.43 -6.75 21.97
CA LEU A 154 15.22 -7.95 21.16
C LEU A 154 15.56 -9.21 21.92
N VAL A 155 16.72 -9.25 22.61
CA VAL A 155 17.12 -10.41 23.43
C VAL A 155 16.09 -10.68 24.52
N LYS A 156 15.66 -9.65 25.27
CA LYS A 156 14.62 -9.78 26.30
C LYS A 156 13.30 -10.31 25.71
N MET A 157 12.87 -9.77 24.57
CA MET A 157 11.66 -10.20 23.87
C MET A 157 11.72 -11.69 23.52
N TYR A 158 12.82 -12.15 22.92
CA TYR A 158 12.98 -13.56 22.53
C TYR A 158 13.12 -14.51 23.72
N GLN A 159 13.72 -14.08 24.83
CA GLN A 159 13.80 -14.86 26.07
C GLN A 159 12.44 -15.09 26.74
N ASN A 160 11.49 -14.19 26.53
CA ASN A 160 10.13 -14.28 27.08
C ASN A 160 9.17 -15.14 26.23
N PHE A 161 9.60 -15.66 25.08
CA PHE A 161 8.77 -16.54 24.28
C PHE A 161 8.79 -17.96 24.85
N ASP A 162 7.65 -18.42 25.30
CA ASP A 162 7.40 -19.84 25.61
C ASP A 162 6.97 -20.58 24.32
N PHE A 163 7.85 -21.40 23.79
CA PHE A 163 7.61 -22.12 22.52
C PHE A 163 6.63 -23.28 22.64
N THR A 164 6.19 -23.63 23.84
CA THR A 164 5.09 -24.56 24.06
C THR A 164 3.73 -23.89 23.86
N ASN A 165 3.69 -22.56 23.95
CA ASN A 165 2.50 -21.75 23.75
C ASN A 165 2.39 -21.32 22.27
N LEU A 166 1.32 -21.73 21.61
CA LEU A 166 1.07 -21.42 20.19
C LEU A 166 1.02 -19.93 19.89
N LYS A 167 0.52 -19.09 20.81
CA LYS A 167 0.49 -17.63 20.63
C LYS A 167 1.89 -17.03 20.65
N HIS A 168 2.74 -17.47 21.59
CA HIS A 168 4.13 -17.00 21.66
C HIS A 168 4.93 -17.43 20.43
N LEU A 169 4.69 -18.63 19.95
CA LEU A 169 5.28 -19.11 18.71
C LEU A 169 4.84 -18.26 17.51
N GLN A 170 3.56 -17.90 17.43
CA GLN A 170 3.03 -17.01 16.42
C GLN A 170 3.69 -15.62 16.47
N TRP A 171 3.83 -15.06 17.66
CA TRP A 171 4.49 -13.76 17.84
C TRP A 171 5.95 -13.81 17.42
N LYS A 172 6.66 -14.88 17.78
CA LYS A 172 8.05 -15.07 17.33
C LYS A 172 8.16 -15.09 15.81
N VAL A 173 7.35 -15.90 15.12
CA VAL A 173 7.36 -15.97 13.66
C VAL A 173 7.03 -14.62 13.03
N PHE A 174 6.05 -13.91 13.58
CA PHE A 174 5.72 -12.55 13.16
C PHE A 174 6.93 -11.62 13.28
N CYS A 175 7.61 -11.62 14.43
CA CYS A 175 8.79 -10.80 14.67
C CYS A 175 9.93 -11.17 13.71
N ASP A 176 10.16 -12.47 13.48
CA ASP A 176 11.19 -12.94 12.54
C ASP A 176 10.92 -12.46 11.11
N ILE A 177 9.68 -12.59 10.65
CA ILE A 177 9.27 -12.10 9.32
C ILE A 177 9.50 -10.60 9.20
N MET A 178 9.13 -9.83 10.22
CA MET A 178 9.32 -8.38 10.23
C MET A 178 10.80 -7.98 10.20
N LEU A 179 11.64 -8.66 10.99
CA LEU A 179 13.06 -8.33 11.15
C LEU A 179 13.90 -8.79 9.95
N TYR A 180 13.76 -10.05 9.54
CA TYR A 180 14.64 -10.65 8.55
C TYR A 180 14.21 -10.40 7.11
N PHE A 181 12.92 -10.19 6.88
CA PHE A 181 12.40 -9.91 5.54
C PHE A 181 11.96 -8.47 5.35
N GLY A 182 12.17 -7.59 6.36
CA GLY A 182 11.87 -6.16 6.27
C GLY A 182 10.41 -5.85 5.97
N ARG A 183 9.49 -6.73 6.39
CA ARG A 183 8.08 -6.58 6.08
C ARG A 183 7.42 -5.49 6.90
N ARG A 184 6.49 -4.75 6.29
CA ARG A 184 5.62 -3.82 7.01
C ARG A 184 4.51 -4.60 7.73
N GLY A 185 4.20 -4.24 8.96
CA GLY A 185 3.40 -5.02 9.91
C GLY A 185 1.97 -5.39 9.50
N ARG A 186 1.52 -5.03 8.31
CA ARG A 186 0.18 -5.40 7.82
C ARG A 186 0.15 -5.74 6.32
N GLU A 187 1.29 -5.65 5.64
CA GLU A 187 1.36 -5.86 4.20
C GLU A 187 1.56 -7.36 3.92
N ASN A 188 0.62 -7.96 3.22
CA ASN A 188 0.61 -9.36 2.73
C ASN A 188 0.82 -10.47 3.79
N LEU A 189 0.86 -10.15 5.09
CA LEU A 189 1.14 -11.13 6.14
C LEU A 189 0.06 -12.20 6.28
N ARG A 190 -1.20 -11.87 5.97
CA ARG A 190 -2.33 -12.80 6.09
C ARG A 190 -2.43 -13.76 4.92
N GLU A 191 -1.90 -13.36 3.78
CA GLU A 191 -1.89 -14.15 2.54
C GLU A 191 -0.65 -15.04 2.43
N MET A 192 0.33 -14.90 3.32
CA MET A 192 1.56 -15.70 3.32
C MET A 192 1.27 -17.19 3.51
N LYS A 193 1.84 -17.99 2.64
CA LYS A 193 1.77 -19.46 2.67
C LYS A 193 3.16 -20.04 2.86
N ARG A 194 3.22 -21.29 3.31
CA ARG A 194 4.50 -22.03 3.38
C ARG A 194 5.23 -22.08 2.04
N SER A 195 4.48 -22.24 0.95
CA SER A 195 5.04 -22.27 -0.41
C SER A 195 5.77 -21.00 -0.82
N ASP A 196 5.54 -19.89 -0.13
CA ASP A 196 6.17 -18.61 -0.41
C ASP A 196 7.60 -18.55 0.15
N PHE A 197 8.01 -19.55 0.94
CA PHE A 197 9.33 -19.64 1.57
C PHE A 197 10.07 -20.89 1.11
N ALA A 198 11.36 -20.73 0.86
CA ALA A 198 12.26 -21.84 0.57
C ALA A 198 13.48 -21.81 1.52
N CYS A 199 14.12 -22.94 1.68
CA CYS A 199 15.31 -23.11 2.48
C CYS A 199 16.45 -23.59 1.58
N THR A 200 17.61 -22.97 1.69
CA THR A 200 18.82 -23.36 0.95
C THR A 200 20.06 -23.12 1.81
N THR A 201 21.22 -23.44 1.26
CA THR A 201 22.53 -23.28 1.90
C THR A 201 23.36 -22.34 1.04
N ASP A 202 24.06 -21.39 1.67
CA ASP A 202 24.98 -20.50 0.96
C ASP A 202 26.35 -21.15 0.67
N SER A 203 27.28 -20.38 0.06
CA SER A 203 28.65 -20.81 -0.24
C SER A 203 29.48 -21.23 0.97
N ASP A 204 29.14 -20.68 2.16
CA ASP A 204 29.84 -20.94 3.42
C ASP A 204 29.23 -22.11 4.20
N GLY A 205 28.26 -22.81 3.61
CA GLY A 205 27.56 -23.94 4.21
C GLY A 205 26.53 -23.54 5.26
N LEU A 206 26.13 -22.25 5.32
CA LEU A 206 25.11 -21.76 6.26
C LEU A 206 23.72 -21.89 5.64
N ARG A 207 22.81 -22.54 6.37
CA ARG A 207 21.43 -22.67 5.96
C ARG A 207 20.68 -21.38 6.21
N TYR A 208 19.81 -21.00 5.26
CA TYR A 208 18.91 -19.86 5.41
C TYR A 208 17.55 -20.08 4.76
N VAL A 209 16.55 -19.37 5.26
CA VAL A 209 15.23 -19.25 4.66
C VAL A 209 15.15 -17.96 3.88
N TYR A 210 14.51 -17.98 2.72
CA TYR A 210 14.23 -16.83 1.89
C TYR A 210 12.82 -16.89 1.31
N ILE A 211 12.30 -15.77 0.85
CA ILE A 211 11.01 -15.71 0.15
C ILE A 211 11.28 -16.00 -1.32
N CYS A 212 10.64 -17.05 -1.84
CA CYS A 212 10.78 -17.48 -3.23
C CYS A 212 9.64 -16.98 -4.14
N LYS A 213 8.61 -16.36 -3.56
CA LYS A 213 7.52 -15.74 -4.30
C LYS A 213 7.85 -14.29 -4.58
N ASP A 214 7.70 -13.89 -5.83
CA ASP A 214 7.71 -12.48 -6.19
C ASP A 214 6.43 -11.81 -5.68
N GLU A 215 6.58 -10.84 -4.78
CA GLU A 215 5.46 -10.14 -4.16
C GLU A 215 5.49 -8.67 -4.51
N LEU A 216 4.37 -8.20 -5.02
CA LEU A 216 4.13 -6.78 -5.20
C LEU A 216 4.02 -6.12 -3.81
N THR A 217 5.02 -5.33 -3.44
CA THR A 217 4.98 -4.50 -2.24
C THR A 217 4.72 -3.05 -2.63
N LYS A 218 4.29 -2.24 -1.66
CA LYS A 218 3.97 -0.82 -1.91
C LYS A 218 5.11 -0.03 -2.59
N ASN A 219 6.36 -0.41 -2.35
CA ASN A 219 7.54 0.30 -2.88
C ASN A 219 8.19 -0.38 -4.08
N HIS A 220 7.77 -1.61 -4.40
CA HIS A 220 8.39 -2.45 -5.43
C HIS A 220 7.28 -3.09 -6.28
N GLN A 221 6.55 -2.24 -7.00
CA GLN A 221 5.50 -2.69 -7.91
C GLN A 221 6.05 -2.99 -9.30
N ASP A 222 7.19 -2.38 -9.65
CA ASP A 222 7.76 -2.43 -10.99
C ASP A 222 9.22 -2.97 -11.03
N ASP A 223 9.82 -3.31 -9.87
CA ASP A 223 11.20 -3.79 -9.80
C ASP A 223 11.26 -5.28 -9.51
N PRO A 224 11.59 -6.12 -10.53
CA PRO A 224 11.73 -7.57 -10.35
C PRO A 224 12.97 -8.00 -9.55
N ASN A 225 13.90 -7.08 -9.26
CA ASN A 225 15.20 -7.39 -8.63
C ASN A 225 15.27 -7.06 -7.14
N THR A 226 14.13 -6.92 -6.46
CA THR A 226 14.13 -6.71 -5.01
C THR A 226 14.71 -7.92 -4.29
N ALA A 227 15.94 -7.78 -3.77
CA ALA A 227 16.54 -8.79 -2.92
C ALA A 227 15.66 -9.03 -1.70
N SER A 228 15.04 -10.20 -1.62
CA SER A 228 14.32 -10.63 -0.42
C SER A 228 15.33 -10.82 0.73
N GLY A 229 14.98 -10.42 1.94
CA GLY A 229 15.78 -10.69 3.13
C GLY A 229 16.08 -12.19 3.28
N ARG A 230 17.12 -12.51 4.05
CA ARG A 230 17.51 -13.89 4.37
C ARG A 230 17.54 -14.08 5.87
N MET A 231 16.95 -15.16 6.35
CA MET A 231 17.00 -15.54 7.75
C MET A 231 17.95 -16.75 7.91
N TYR A 232 19.14 -16.51 8.45
CA TYR A 232 20.16 -17.52 8.63
C TYR A 232 19.96 -18.34 9.89
N GLU A 233 20.39 -19.61 9.84
CA GLU A 233 20.51 -20.48 11.01
C GLU A 233 21.71 -20.06 11.86
N ILE A 234 21.47 -19.76 13.14
CA ILE A 234 22.56 -19.36 14.06
C ILE A 234 23.17 -20.63 14.65
N LYS A 235 24.46 -20.87 14.37
CA LYS A 235 25.22 -22.01 14.93
C LYS A 235 25.29 -21.87 16.46
N GLY A 236 24.99 -22.98 17.15
CA GLY A 236 25.13 -23.06 18.62
C GLY A 236 23.93 -22.63 19.44
N ILE A 237 22.95 -22.00 18.86
CA ILE A 237 21.66 -21.74 19.52
C ILE A 237 20.71 -22.84 19.05
N LYS A 238 20.26 -23.70 19.99
CA LYS A 238 19.17 -24.66 19.74
C LYS A 238 17.85 -23.87 19.61
N PHE A 239 17.75 -23.02 18.60
CA PHE A 239 16.42 -22.56 18.18
C PHE A 239 15.66 -23.80 17.64
N PRO A 240 14.36 -23.89 17.89
CA PRO A 240 13.57 -24.90 17.23
C PRO A 240 13.87 -24.79 15.73
N LYS A 241 14.37 -25.88 15.18
CA LYS A 241 14.92 -26.03 13.82
C LYS A 241 14.11 -25.23 12.81
N ILE A 242 14.73 -24.74 11.74
CA ILE A 242 14.08 -24.16 10.54
C ILE A 242 12.80 -24.94 10.16
N ASN A 243 12.79 -26.27 10.37
CA ASN A 243 11.61 -27.12 10.25
C ASN A 243 10.44 -26.69 11.15
N PHE A 244 10.69 -26.03 12.27
CA PHE A 244 9.65 -25.55 13.18
C PHE A 244 9.02 -24.24 12.66
N PHE A 245 9.82 -23.34 12.08
CA PHE A 245 9.34 -22.15 11.37
C PHE A 245 8.46 -22.56 10.19
N LEU A 246 8.92 -23.51 9.36
CA LEU A 246 8.18 -24.03 8.22
C LEU A 246 6.94 -24.84 8.64
N SER A 247 6.98 -25.60 9.74
CA SER A 247 5.82 -26.35 10.28
C SER A 247 4.75 -25.43 10.83
N PHE A 248 5.14 -24.29 11.38
CA PHE A 248 4.22 -23.36 12.00
C PHE A 248 3.47 -22.51 10.96
N ILE A 249 4.14 -22.08 9.89
CA ILE A 249 3.44 -21.46 8.75
C ILE A 249 2.38 -22.43 8.19
N MET A 250 2.61 -23.77 8.31
CA MET A 250 1.61 -24.79 7.93
C MET A 250 0.34 -24.75 8.79
N SER A 251 0.40 -24.30 10.04
CA SER A 251 -0.78 -24.26 10.91
C SER A 251 -1.73 -23.10 10.59
N PHE A 252 -1.28 -22.06 9.88
CA PHE A 252 -2.13 -20.94 9.43
C PHE A 252 -2.96 -21.25 8.19
N SER A 253 -2.53 -22.21 7.38
CA SER A 253 -3.23 -22.57 6.12
C SER A 253 -4.48 -23.43 6.32
N LYS A 254 -4.86 -23.74 7.55
CA LYS A 254 -6.01 -24.62 7.87
C LYS A 254 -7.17 -23.93 8.57
N ARG A 255 -7.24 -22.61 8.51
CA ARG A 255 -8.43 -21.86 8.99
C ARG A 255 -8.96 -20.93 7.94
#